data_35d233106ddf0bec73beeb2ecf820c7c
#
_entry.id   35d233106ddf0bec73beeb2ecf820c7c
#
_cell.length_a   1.000
_cell.length_b   1.000
_cell.length_c   1.000
_cell.angle_alpha   90.00
_cell.angle_beta   90.00
_cell.angle_gamma   90.00
#
_symmetry.space_group_name_H-M   'P 1'
#
loop_
_entity.id
_entity.type
_entity.pdbx_description
1 polymer ?
#
loop_
_entity_poly.entity_id
_entity_poly.type
_entity_poly.pdbx_seq_one_letter_code
_entity_poly.pdbx_strand_id
1 'polypeptide(L)'
;MKSTKITYWTSTILIVLFEGLVPALTFNTDVAKQGTGHLGYPDYFRVAFTFFKVLGAILLILPQISRRLKEWAYAGFTFDFLFAFISLAAVDGLSSGLTYFPLVVLAVLMVSYVCYHRLKDNKSITVSPRVTAAVPQL
;
A
#
# COMPACT_ATOMS: atom_id res chain seq x y z
N MET A 1 -18.01 9.55 -8.81
CA MET A 1 -18.05 8.97 -7.45
C MET A 1 -18.00 7.45 -7.44
N LYS A 2 -18.85 6.76 -8.17
CA LYS A 2 -18.79 5.28 -8.27
C LYS A 2 -17.48 4.79 -8.87
N SER A 3 -16.98 5.43 -9.92
CA SER A 3 -15.70 5.10 -10.57
C SER A 3 -14.51 5.21 -9.60
N THR A 4 -14.40 6.30 -8.85
CA THR A 4 -13.32 6.50 -7.87
C THR A 4 -13.33 5.43 -6.77
N LYS A 5 -14.53 5.02 -6.33
CA LYS A 5 -14.68 3.96 -5.33
C LYS A 5 -14.26 2.60 -5.88
N ILE A 6 -14.61 2.29 -7.12
CA ILE A 6 -14.21 1.04 -7.79
C ILE A 6 -12.69 1.03 -7.98
N THR A 7 -12.10 2.11 -8.49
CA THR A 7 -10.65 2.22 -8.67
C THR A 7 -9.89 2.08 -7.35
N TYR A 8 -10.37 2.71 -6.29
CA TYR A 8 -9.80 2.57 -4.94
C TYR A 8 -9.78 1.12 -4.46
N TRP A 9 -10.93 0.45 -4.51
CA TRP A 9 -11.03 -0.92 -4.03
C TRP A 9 -10.25 -1.89 -4.90
N THR A 10 -10.27 -1.75 -6.22
CA THR A 10 -9.50 -2.59 -7.14
C THR A 10 -8.00 -2.46 -6.88
N SER A 11 -7.47 -1.25 -6.82
CA SER A 11 -6.05 -1.02 -6.57
C SER A 11 -5.63 -1.47 -5.16
N THR A 12 -6.45 -1.21 -4.14
CA THR A 12 -6.17 -1.64 -2.77
C THR A 12 -6.16 -3.17 -2.64
N ILE A 13 -7.15 -3.85 -3.22
CA ILE A 13 -7.22 -5.32 -3.20
C ILE A 13 -6.02 -5.93 -3.92
N LEU A 14 -5.61 -5.40 -5.06
CA LEU A 14 -4.42 -5.87 -5.78
C LEU A 14 -3.16 -5.78 -4.91
N ILE A 15 -2.97 -4.65 -4.21
CA ILE A 15 -1.83 -4.48 -3.31
C ILE A 15 -1.91 -5.43 -2.12
N VAL A 16 -3.07 -5.55 -1.49
CA VAL A 16 -3.27 -6.45 -0.33
C VAL A 16 -3.03 -7.91 -0.70
N LEU A 17 -3.48 -8.34 -1.87
CA LEU A 17 -3.23 -9.72 -2.36
C LEU A 17 -1.75 -9.92 -2.65
N PHE A 18 -1.13 -8.99 -3.38
CA PHE A 18 0.25 -9.13 -3.84
C PHE A 18 1.28 -8.92 -2.72
N GLU A 19 1.08 -7.94 -1.86
CA GLU A 19 2.02 -7.58 -0.79
C GLU A 19 1.66 -8.14 0.59
N GLY A 20 0.42 -8.58 0.79
CA GLY A 20 -0.03 -9.18 2.04
C GLY A 20 -0.17 -10.68 1.95
N LEU A 21 -1.09 -11.15 1.12
CA LEU A 21 -1.44 -12.57 1.06
C LEU A 21 -0.34 -13.44 0.44
N VAL A 22 0.24 -13.02 -0.68
CA VAL A 22 1.30 -13.79 -1.36
C VAL A 22 2.53 -13.95 -0.45
N PRO A 23 3.12 -12.88 0.14
CA PRO A 23 4.21 -13.04 1.09
C PRO A 23 3.84 -13.85 2.32
N ALA A 24 2.63 -13.70 2.86
CA ALA A 24 2.16 -14.49 4.02
C ALA A 24 2.14 -15.99 3.75
N LEU A 25 1.76 -16.40 2.55
CA LEU A 25 1.70 -17.82 2.17
C LEU A 25 3.06 -18.36 1.68
N THR A 26 3.93 -17.52 1.17
CA THR A 26 5.17 -17.94 0.49
C THR A 26 6.45 -17.60 1.25
N PHE A 27 6.38 -16.91 2.39
CA PHE A 27 7.56 -16.41 3.10
C PHE A 27 8.60 -17.47 3.44
N ASN A 28 8.20 -18.71 3.62
CA ASN A 28 9.07 -19.84 3.97
C ASN A 28 9.38 -20.79 2.78
N THR A 29 8.98 -20.44 1.58
CA THR A 29 9.29 -21.20 0.36
C THR A 29 10.74 -20.98 -0.07
N ASP A 30 11.30 -21.95 -0.79
CA ASP A 30 12.67 -21.83 -1.31
C ASP A 30 12.82 -20.67 -2.29
N VAL A 31 11.78 -20.35 -3.05
CA VAL A 31 11.75 -19.20 -3.97
C VAL A 31 11.89 -17.87 -3.20
N ALA A 32 11.16 -17.72 -2.08
CA ALA A 32 11.27 -16.51 -1.25
C ALA A 32 12.64 -16.41 -0.56
N LYS A 33 13.20 -17.55 -0.10
CA LYS A 33 14.53 -17.61 0.50
C LYS A 33 15.62 -17.25 -0.52
N GLN A 34 15.54 -17.79 -1.73
CA GLN A 34 16.48 -17.48 -2.80
C GLN A 34 16.35 -16.01 -3.25
N GLY A 35 15.13 -15.49 -3.40
CA GLY A 35 14.92 -14.10 -3.80
C GLY A 35 15.49 -13.09 -2.80
N THR A 36 15.25 -13.28 -1.50
CA THR A 36 15.81 -12.41 -0.47
C THR A 36 17.32 -12.61 -0.29
N GLY A 37 17.80 -13.85 -0.38
CA GLY A 37 19.22 -14.19 -0.34
C GLY A 37 20.00 -13.61 -1.53
N HIS A 38 19.41 -13.62 -2.73
CA HIS A 38 19.98 -13.00 -3.93
C HIS A 38 20.22 -11.49 -3.73
N LEU A 39 19.32 -10.80 -3.01
CA LEU A 39 19.46 -9.39 -2.67
C LEU A 39 20.38 -9.13 -1.46
N GLY A 40 20.94 -10.19 -0.86
CA GLY A 40 21.85 -10.09 0.29
C GLY A 40 21.19 -9.91 1.64
N TYR A 41 19.86 -10.12 1.74
CA TYR A 41 19.15 -10.00 3.00
C TYR A 41 19.20 -11.30 3.81
N PRO A 42 19.41 -11.22 5.14
CA PRO A 42 19.41 -12.38 6.01
C PRO A 42 17.98 -12.92 6.26
N ASP A 43 17.88 -14.17 6.70
CA ASP A 43 16.60 -14.85 6.92
C ASP A 43 15.68 -14.13 7.93
N TYR A 44 16.25 -13.60 9.01
CA TYR A 44 15.44 -12.86 10.00
C TYR A 44 14.80 -11.60 9.41
N PHE A 45 15.49 -10.95 8.46
CA PHE A 45 14.93 -9.78 7.76
C PHE A 45 13.70 -10.16 6.95
N ARG A 46 13.75 -11.28 6.21
CA ARG A 46 12.63 -11.78 5.41
C ARG A 46 11.39 -12.03 6.29
N VAL A 47 11.57 -12.67 7.45
CA VAL A 47 10.47 -12.96 8.38
C VAL A 47 9.87 -11.67 8.95
N ALA A 48 10.70 -10.78 9.46
CA ALA A 48 10.26 -9.48 10.01
C ALA A 48 9.56 -8.64 8.94
N PHE A 49 10.14 -8.60 7.75
CA PHE A 49 9.62 -7.82 6.63
C PHE A 49 8.25 -8.32 6.15
N THR A 50 8.08 -9.65 6.06
CA THR A 50 6.79 -10.27 5.76
C THR A 50 5.73 -9.92 6.82
N PHE A 51 6.10 -9.93 8.09
CA PHE A 51 5.19 -9.52 9.16
C PHE A 51 4.71 -8.08 8.98
N PHE A 52 5.59 -7.15 8.68
CA PHE A 52 5.23 -5.75 8.43
C PHE A 52 4.39 -5.56 7.16
N LYS A 53 4.65 -6.33 6.11
CA LYS A 53 3.82 -6.35 4.89
C LYS A 53 2.39 -6.79 5.19
N VAL A 54 2.22 -7.88 5.92
CA VAL A 54 0.91 -8.39 6.32
C VAL A 54 0.18 -7.38 7.19
N LEU A 55 0.86 -6.79 8.17
CA LEU A 55 0.29 -5.75 9.02
C LEU A 55 -0.17 -4.53 8.21
N GLY A 56 0.68 -4.05 7.31
CA GLY A 56 0.35 -2.94 6.40
C GLY A 56 -0.84 -3.25 5.50
N ALA A 57 -0.91 -4.46 4.95
CA ALA A 57 -2.02 -4.91 4.11
C ALA A 57 -3.36 -4.95 4.89
N ILE A 58 -3.35 -5.43 6.13
CA ILE A 58 -4.51 -5.41 7.02
C ILE A 58 -4.96 -3.97 7.27
N LEU A 59 -4.03 -3.05 7.56
CA LEU A 59 -4.34 -1.64 7.75
C LEU A 59 -4.94 -0.98 6.50
N LEU A 60 -4.51 -1.38 5.31
CA LEU A 60 -5.06 -0.85 4.06
C LEU A 60 -6.49 -1.35 3.78
N ILE A 61 -6.76 -2.64 4.02
CA ILE A 61 -8.07 -3.22 3.68
C ILE A 61 -9.18 -2.84 4.67
N LEU A 62 -8.84 -2.60 5.94
CA LEU A 62 -9.83 -2.29 6.96
C LEU A 62 -10.42 -0.87 6.74
N PRO A 63 -11.75 -0.74 6.54
CA PRO A 63 -12.36 0.56 6.26
C PRO A 63 -12.50 1.45 7.50
N GLN A 64 -12.50 0.87 8.68
CA GLN A 64 -12.81 1.54 9.96
C GLN A 64 -11.58 2.08 10.70
N ILE A 65 -10.40 1.97 10.11
CA ILE A 65 -9.15 2.42 10.71
C ILE A 65 -9.00 3.95 10.59
N SER A 66 -8.33 4.54 11.58
CA SER A 66 -8.03 5.97 11.59
C SER A 66 -7.23 6.38 10.34
N ARG A 67 -7.46 7.60 9.87
CA ARG A 67 -6.74 8.16 8.72
C ARG A 67 -5.22 8.08 8.90
N ARG A 68 -4.73 8.38 10.12
CA ARG A 68 -3.30 8.34 10.45
C ARG A 68 -2.68 6.96 10.23
N LEU A 69 -3.33 5.89 10.69
CA LEU A 69 -2.83 4.52 10.51
C LEU A 69 -2.82 4.10 9.05
N LYS A 70 -3.81 4.53 8.26
CA LYS A 70 -3.78 4.30 6.81
C LYS A 70 -2.63 5.04 6.12
N GLU A 71 -2.40 6.29 6.49
CA GLU A 71 -1.27 7.06 5.96
C GLU A 71 0.08 6.41 6.29
N TRP A 72 0.23 5.85 7.50
CA TRP A 72 1.41 5.09 7.87
C TRP A 72 1.59 3.81 7.04
N ALA A 73 0.49 3.10 6.76
CA ALA A 73 0.55 1.92 5.88
C ALA A 73 0.96 2.29 4.44
N TYR A 74 0.40 3.36 3.89
CA TYR A 74 0.80 3.87 2.57
C TYR A 74 2.28 4.29 2.54
N ALA A 75 2.75 5.00 3.57
CA ALA A 75 4.16 5.37 3.69
C ALA A 75 5.06 4.14 3.80
N GLY A 76 4.69 3.15 4.61
CA GLY A 76 5.43 1.90 4.76
C GLY A 76 5.61 1.16 3.44
N PHE A 77 4.53 0.98 2.67
CA PHE A 77 4.60 0.35 1.34
C PHE A 77 5.36 1.22 0.32
N THR A 78 5.28 2.53 0.43
CA THR A 78 6.08 3.42 -0.44
C THR A 78 7.58 3.17 -0.22
N PHE A 79 8.03 3.13 1.04
CA PHE A 79 9.41 2.79 1.36
C PHE A 79 9.78 1.37 0.94
N ASP A 80 8.89 0.40 1.13
CA ASP A 80 9.09 -0.98 0.69
C ASP A 80 9.43 -1.05 -0.80
N PHE A 81 8.60 -0.44 -1.65
CA PHE A 81 8.82 -0.45 -3.11
C PHE A 81 10.07 0.32 -3.53
N LEU A 82 10.37 1.44 -2.87
CA LEU A 82 11.61 2.18 -3.13
C LEU A 82 12.84 1.36 -2.76
N PHE A 83 12.85 0.70 -1.60
CA PHE A 83 13.94 -0.18 -1.21
C PHE A 83 14.06 -1.40 -2.11
N ALA A 84 12.95 -1.99 -2.53
CA ALA A 84 12.97 -3.10 -3.49
C ALA A 84 13.58 -2.65 -4.82
N PHE A 85 13.22 -1.48 -5.33
CA PHE A 85 13.83 -0.91 -6.54
C PHE A 85 15.33 -0.69 -6.38
N ILE A 86 15.75 -0.06 -5.27
CA ILE A 86 17.19 0.21 -4.99
C ILE A 86 17.97 -1.10 -4.89
N SER A 87 17.42 -2.10 -4.19
CA SER A 87 18.08 -3.40 -4.03
C SER A 87 18.25 -4.14 -5.35
N LEU A 88 17.20 -4.17 -6.18
CA LEU A 88 17.25 -4.77 -7.52
C LEU A 88 18.20 -4.01 -8.44
N ALA A 89 18.20 -2.69 -8.39
CA ALA A 89 19.10 -1.86 -9.18
C ALA A 89 20.57 -2.08 -8.80
N ALA A 90 20.83 -2.28 -7.51
CA ALA A 90 22.19 -2.53 -7.00
C ALA A 90 22.73 -3.92 -7.35
N VAL A 91 21.87 -4.95 -7.35
CA VAL A 91 22.26 -6.35 -7.57
C VAL A 91 22.12 -6.76 -9.03
N ASP A 92 20.99 -6.48 -9.66
CA ASP A 92 20.67 -6.92 -11.03
C ASP A 92 20.94 -5.83 -12.09
N GLY A 93 21.18 -4.59 -11.65
CA GLY A 93 21.42 -3.45 -12.52
C GLY A 93 20.16 -2.84 -13.11
N LEU A 94 20.32 -1.65 -13.71
CA LEU A 94 19.21 -0.90 -14.33
C LEU A 94 18.79 -1.45 -15.71
N SER A 95 19.55 -2.36 -16.29
CA SER A 95 19.21 -3.00 -17.57
C SER A 95 18.21 -4.15 -17.43
N SER A 96 18.01 -4.66 -16.21
CA SER A 96 17.00 -5.70 -15.95
C SER A 96 15.60 -5.10 -15.91
N GLY A 97 14.68 -5.65 -16.71
CA GLY A 97 13.28 -5.24 -16.67
C GLY A 97 12.59 -5.48 -15.32
N LEU A 98 13.06 -6.47 -14.57
CA LEU A 98 12.53 -6.81 -13.26
C LEU A 98 12.82 -5.71 -12.21
N THR A 99 13.89 -4.95 -12.40
CA THR A 99 14.25 -3.82 -11.53
C THR A 99 13.14 -2.75 -11.45
N TYR A 100 12.39 -2.56 -12.52
CA TYR A 100 11.34 -1.54 -12.57
C TYR A 100 9.98 -2.03 -12.05
N PHE A 101 9.84 -3.32 -11.78
CA PHE A 101 8.59 -3.90 -11.30
C PHE A 101 8.07 -3.25 -10.00
N PRO A 102 8.90 -2.98 -8.97
CA PRO A 102 8.44 -2.28 -7.76
C PRO A 102 7.89 -0.88 -8.02
N LEU A 103 8.41 -0.18 -9.03
CA LEU A 103 7.91 1.15 -9.40
C LEU A 103 6.51 1.09 -10.03
N VAL A 104 6.21 0.03 -10.78
CA VAL A 104 4.86 -0.19 -11.32
C VAL A 104 3.87 -0.43 -10.19
N VAL A 105 4.22 -1.25 -9.21
CA VAL A 105 3.37 -1.50 -8.03
C VAL A 105 3.23 -0.23 -7.19
N LEU A 106 4.28 0.57 -7.07
CA LEU A 106 4.24 1.89 -6.42
C LEU A 106 3.23 2.83 -7.12
N ALA A 107 3.19 2.83 -8.46
CA ALA A 107 2.21 3.62 -9.20
C ALA A 107 0.77 3.19 -8.87
N VAL A 108 0.50 1.89 -8.76
CA VAL A 108 -0.80 1.37 -8.32
C VAL A 108 -1.12 1.80 -6.89
N LEU A 109 -0.14 1.79 -5.98
CA LEU A 109 -0.29 2.29 -4.62
C LEU A 109 -0.66 3.77 -4.60
N MET A 110 -0.02 4.60 -5.42
CA MET A 110 -0.32 6.03 -5.54
C MET A 110 -1.74 6.28 -6.07
N VAL A 111 -2.22 5.49 -7.03
CA VAL A 111 -3.62 5.55 -7.49
C VAL A 111 -4.58 5.25 -6.33
N SER A 112 -4.33 4.19 -5.55
CA SER A 112 -5.12 3.86 -4.36
C SER A 112 -5.12 5.01 -3.35
N TYR A 113 -3.97 5.60 -3.07
CA TYR A 113 -3.81 6.71 -2.14
C TYR A 113 -4.61 7.96 -2.56
N VAL A 114 -4.49 8.38 -3.82
CA VAL A 114 -5.23 9.53 -4.36
C VAL A 114 -6.74 9.28 -4.32
N CYS A 115 -7.18 8.09 -4.70
CA CYS A 115 -8.60 7.72 -4.64
C CYS A 115 -9.12 7.72 -3.20
N TYR A 116 -8.34 7.24 -2.24
CA TYR A 116 -8.68 7.26 -0.82
C TYR A 116 -8.94 8.68 -0.32
N HIS A 117 -8.03 9.61 -0.61
CA HIS A 117 -8.18 11.01 -0.20
C HIS A 117 -9.39 11.66 -0.86
N ARG A 118 -9.60 11.48 -2.16
CA ARG A 118 -10.78 12.01 -2.86
C ARG A 118 -12.10 11.52 -2.25
N LEU A 119 -12.18 10.24 -1.86
CA LEU A 119 -13.38 9.67 -1.24
C LEU A 119 -13.63 10.25 0.17
N LYS A 120 -12.58 10.53 0.92
CA LYS A 120 -12.69 11.14 2.26
C LYS A 120 -13.11 12.61 2.19
N ASP A 121 -12.49 13.40 1.32
CA ASP A 121 -12.76 14.83 1.19
C ASP A 121 -14.19 15.07 0.72
N ASN A 122 -14.71 14.26 -0.20
CA ASN A 122 -16.10 14.34 -0.63
C ASN A 122 -17.11 14.03 0.48
N LYS A 123 -16.78 13.16 1.43
CA LYS A 123 -17.63 12.89 2.60
C LYS A 123 -17.69 14.07 3.56
N SER A 124 -16.59 14.79 3.76
CA SER A 124 -16.54 15.94 4.65
C SER A 124 -17.39 17.12 4.11
N ILE A 125 -17.42 17.32 2.81
CA ILE A 125 -18.23 18.37 2.16
C ILE A 125 -19.74 18.09 2.31
N THR A 126 -20.15 16.83 2.27
CA THR A 126 -21.57 16.45 2.36
C THR A 126 -22.15 16.60 3.78
N VAL A 127 -21.30 16.62 4.81
CA VAL A 127 -21.73 16.73 6.23
C VAL A 127 -21.82 18.20 6.69
N SER A 128 -21.14 19.14 6.02
CA SER A 128 -21.07 20.55 6.41
C SER A 128 -22.30 21.44 6.15
N PRO A 129 -23.24 21.16 5.21
CA PRO A 129 -24.34 22.09 4.94
C PRO A 129 -25.46 22.14 6.00
N ARG A 130 -25.51 21.22 6.96
CA ARG A 130 -26.64 21.16 7.90
C ARG A 130 -26.48 21.97 9.18
N VAL A 131 -25.30 22.48 9.46
CA VAL A 131 -25.04 23.23 10.70
C VAL A 131 -25.35 24.73 10.54
N THR A 132 -25.32 25.26 9.31
CA THR A 132 -25.56 26.69 9.07
C THR A 132 -27.05 27.09 8.99
N ALA A 133 -27.95 26.13 8.88
CA ALA A 133 -29.39 26.39 8.75
C ALA A 133 -30.15 26.42 10.10
N ALA A 134 -29.48 26.30 11.25
CA ALA A 134 -30.11 26.18 12.57
C ALA A 134 -29.79 27.35 13.52
N VAL A 135 -29.41 28.54 13.02
CA VAL A 135 -29.27 29.74 13.86
C VAL A 135 -30.57 30.53 13.71
N PRO A 136 -31.45 30.60 14.76
CA PRO A 136 -32.58 31.51 14.73
C PRO A 136 -32.08 32.94 14.75
N GLN A 137 -32.48 33.72 13.81
CA GLN A 137 -32.32 35.18 13.84
C GLN A 137 -33.20 35.73 14.96
N LEU A 138 -32.60 36.19 16.04
CA LEU A 138 -33.23 37.04 17.03
C LEU A 138 -33.12 38.48 16.58
#